data_eae8c2f55550845629eb5e59a268ee9b
#
_entry.id   eae8c2f55550845629eb5e59a268ee9b
#
_cell.length_a   1.000
_cell.length_b   1.000
_cell.length_c   1.000
_cell.angle_alpha   90.00
_cell.angle_beta   90.00
_cell.angle_gamma   90.00
#
_symmetry.space_group_name_H-M   'P 1'
#
loop_
_entity.id
_entity.type
_entity.pdbx_description
1 polymer ?
#
loop_
_entity_poly.entity_id
_entity_poly.type
_entity_poly.pdbx_seq_one_letter_code
_entity_poly.pdbx_strand_id
1 'polypeptide(L)'
;MSGQSPVPLMVAPFRLDSLREDEPSPPPSEPSDRGHKRGARRRHSTLLVVLTVLVLLVAAAGAFVGIRLGTADPQPTVNAVMTTSVHVPALPVALPWPQTGQGAVAVPALGIDVDSGAQAPVPVASLTKLMTAYVVLQDHPVELGQPGPNVTVSQDDVNDYNFDTVSDQSNAQVSAGEVLSEEQLLAGMLVHSADDYADILARWDSGTAAAFVAKMNATAAQLGMAHSHFVDASGINPESQSTAGDIVKVAALDMDSALVRALVRMPDVTLPMAGTIRSYTPLLGLQGILGVKSGFTDAAGGCDVVAVERTVHGRMVRILAAVTGQTGPDVLALAGLHGLALVNAVTPLIGTTPVVSEGQVVAHVYSGGRDADARAAASASVLTWPGMTAQRVFVAEGDLTDTARRGARVGTVVVQVGAQRVAVPVRLWANLSRPSLFQRLF
;
A
#
# COMPACT_ATOMS: atom_id res chain seq x y z
N MET A 1 38.78 22.31 -14.17
CA MET A 1 39.43 22.61 -12.89
C MET A 1 39.20 21.40 -12.03
N SER A 2 40.15 20.53 -12.07
CA SER A 2 41.11 20.06 -11.03
C SER A 2 40.36 19.39 -9.87
N GLY A 3 40.42 18.12 -9.65
CA GLY A 3 41.51 17.21 -9.38
C GLY A 3 41.27 16.73 -7.97
N GLN A 4 41.35 15.55 -7.62
CA GLN A 4 42.43 14.65 -7.34
C GLN A 4 41.90 13.39 -6.62
N SER A 5 42.31 12.25 -7.10
CA SER A 5 42.33 10.98 -6.35
C SER A 5 43.51 10.97 -5.36
N PRO A 6 43.48 10.18 -4.32
CA PRO A 6 44.68 9.73 -3.67
C PRO A 6 44.99 8.24 -3.91
N VAL A 7 46.29 8.01 -4.01
CA VAL A 7 47.12 6.87 -4.33
C VAL A 7 47.22 5.88 -3.15
N PRO A 8 47.55 4.60 -3.36
CA PRO A 8 47.68 3.59 -2.32
C PRO A 8 49.08 3.55 -1.72
N LEU A 9 49.18 3.22 -0.44
CA LEU A 9 50.44 2.99 0.25
C LEU A 9 50.79 1.48 0.25
N MET A 10 51.92 1.21 -0.37
CA MET A 10 52.62 -0.07 -0.43
C MET A 10 53.67 -0.06 0.69
N VAL A 11 53.76 -1.11 1.52
CA VAL A 11 54.93 -1.35 2.37
C VAL A 11 55.42 -2.76 2.16
N ALA A 12 56.67 -2.83 1.77
CA ALA A 12 57.43 -4.03 1.40
C ALA A 12 58.16 -4.64 2.63
N PRO A 13 58.80 -5.79 2.46
CA PRO A 13 59.18 -6.69 3.56
C PRO A 13 60.58 -6.40 4.10
N PHE A 14 60.79 -6.82 5.33
CA PHE A 14 62.13 -6.77 5.94
C PHE A 14 62.72 -8.18 6.06
N ARG A 15 63.87 -8.35 5.41
CA ARG A 15 64.80 -9.50 5.48
C ARG A 15 65.95 -9.06 6.35
N LEU A 16 66.45 -9.91 7.22
CA LEU A 16 67.80 -9.82 7.74
C LEU A 16 68.41 -11.21 7.96
N ASP A 17 69.47 -11.36 7.21
CA ASP A 17 70.41 -12.48 7.23
C ASP A 17 71.49 -12.29 8.32
N SER A 18 72.06 -13.41 8.63
CA SER A 18 73.49 -13.64 9.02
C SER A 18 74.01 -13.20 10.41
N LEU A 19 74.58 -14.11 11.10
CA LEU A 19 76.04 -14.16 11.31
C LEU A 19 76.41 -15.46 12.01
N ARG A 20 77.49 -16.04 11.52
CA ARG A 20 78.27 -17.17 11.97
C ARG A 20 79.22 -16.76 13.06
N GLU A 21 79.79 -17.76 13.78
CA GLU A 21 81.17 -17.95 14.28
C GLU A 21 81.08 -18.79 15.57
N ASP A 22 81.91 -19.70 15.96
CA ASP A 22 82.99 -20.51 15.43
C ASP A 22 83.32 -21.54 16.54
N GLU A 23 83.86 -22.67 16.14
CA GLU A 23 84.33 -23.79 16.97
C GLU A 23 85.52 -23.43 17.87
N PRO A 24 85.99 -24.28 18.85
CA PRO A 24 86.81 -25.51 18.55
C PRO A 24 86.67 -26.70 19.51
N SER A 25 87.12 -27.84 19.01
CA SER A 25 87.36 -29.15 19.68
C SER A 25 88.91 -29.27 20.06
N PRO A 26 89.49 -30.40 20.53
CA PRO A 26 89.16 -31.44 21.53
C PRO A 26 90.29 -31.62 22.55
N PRO A 27 90.63 -32.67 23.31
CA PRO A 27 90.95 -34.03 22.92
C PRO A 27 90.68 -35.16 24.01
N PRO A 28 91.20 -36.39 23.85
CA PRO A 28 90.56 -37.64 24.25
C PRO A 28 91.18 -38.34 25.48
N SER A 29 90.49 -39.36 26.01
CA SER A 29 91.08 -40.49 26.73
C SER A 29 90.10 -41.66 26.92
N GLU A 30 90.59 -42.78 26.63
CA GLU A 30 90.14 -44.13 26.69
C GLU A 30 90.01 -44.75 28.10
N PRO A 31 89.78 -46.11 28.26
CA PRO A 31 88.48 -46.68 28.49
C PRO A 31 88.41 -47.41 29.85
N SER A 32 87.24 -47.78 30.30
CA SER A 32 87.16 -48.94 31.27
C SER A 32 85.77 -49.63 31.15
N ASP A 33 85.95 -50.85 30.85
CA ASP A 33 85.01 -51.95 30.89
C ASP A 33 84.26 -52.17 32.19
N ARG A 34 82.98 -52.38 32.19
CA ARG A 34 82.19 -53.28 33.04
C ARG A 34 80.73 -53.41 32.62
N GLY A 35 80.50 -54.56 32.20
CA GLY A 35 79.40 -55.31 31.80
C GLY A 35 78.08 -55.30 32.51
N HIS A 36 77.16 -55.76 31.70
CA HIS A 36 75.93 -56.45 32.01
C HIS A 36 74.96 -55.91 33.08
N LYS A 37 73.82 -55.35 32.59
CA LYS A 37 72.44 -55.57 32.99
C LYS A 37 71.51 -54.41 32.50
N ARG A 38 71.16 -54.35 31.22
CA ARG A 38 70.20 -53.40 30.70
C ARG A 38 69.21 -54.03 29.66
N GLY A 39 68.64 -55.19 29.96
CA GLY A 39 67.66 -55.77 29.02
C GLY A 39 66.18 -55.63 29.42
N ALA A 40 65.87 -55.44 30.68
CA ALA A 40 64.46 -55.56 31.14
C ALA A 40 63.76 -54.15 31.34
N ARG A 41 64.51 -53.08 31.57
CA ARG A 41 63.87 -51.73 31.83
C ARG A 41 63.41 -51.02 30.56
N ARG A 42 63.92 -51.29 29.38
CA ARG A 42 63.54 -50.62 28.13
C ARG A 42 62.18 -51.07 27.59
N ARG A 43 61.76 -52.33 27.82
CA ARG A 43 60.44 -52.81 27.34
C ARG A 43 59.26 -52.23 28.13
N HIS A 44 59.41 -51.97 29.44
CA HIS A 44 58.36 -51.39 30.24
C HIS A 44 58.20 -49.88 30.00
N SER A 45 59.27 -49.14 29.72
CA SER A 45 59.18 -47.71 29.39
C SER A 45 58.54 -47.47 28.04
N THR A 46 58.82 -48.30 27.04
CA THR A 46 58.16 -48.19 25.71
C THR A 46 56.67 -48.55 25.79
N LEU A 47 56.32 -49.56 26.58
CA LEU A 47 54.91 -49.93 26.79
C LEU A 47 54.12 -48.84 27.52
N LEU A 48 54.78 -48.23 28.53
CA LEU A 48 54.18 -47.06 29.26
C LEU A 48 53.97 -45.85 28.33
N VAL A 49 54.96 -45.52 27.50
CA VAL A 49 54.85 -44.42 26.52
C VAL A 49 53.76 -44.71 25.51
N VAL A 50 53.66 -45.93 24.96
CA VAL A 50 52.62 -46.32 24.03
C VAL A 50 51.25 -46.26 24.71
N LEU A 51 51.12 -46.73 25.95
CA LEU A 51 49.87 -46.64 26.71
C LEU A 51 49.45 -45.22 26.98
N THR A 52 50.42 -44.33 27.37
CA THR A 52 50.17 -42.93 27.59
C THR A 52 49.72 -42.20 26.32
N VAL A 53 50.37 -42.46 25.19
CA VAL A 53 49.99 -41.95 23.87
C VAL A 53 48.60 -42.44 23.49
N LEU A 54 48.29 -43.69 23.72
CA LEU A 54 46.94 -44.25 23.43
C LEU A 54 45.88 -43.59 24.31
N VAL A 55 46.16 -43.41 25.60
CA VAL A 55 45.24 -42.69 26.53
C VAL A 55 45.03 -41.25 26.11
N LEU A 56 46.11 -40.56 25.70
CA LEU A 56 46.00 -39.20 25.19
C LEU A 56 45.24 -39.10 23.89
N LEU A 57 45.39 -40.05 22.98
CA LEU A 57 44.65 -40.14 21.72
C LEU A 57 43.18 -40.43 22.01
N VAL A 58 42.85 -41.32 22.94
CA VAL A 58 41.47 -41.61 23.34
C VAL A 58 40.85 -40.42 24.03
N ALA A 59 41.62 -39.73 24.91
CA ALA A 59 41.15 -38.51 25.55
C ALA A 59 40.92 -37.35 24.54
N ALA A 60 41.85 -37.19 23.58
CA ALA A 60 41.73 -36.20 22.51
C ALA A 60 40.54 -36.52 21.59
N ALA A 61 40.36 -37.82 21.24
CA ALA A 61 39.16 -38.25 20.46
C ALA A 61 37.87 -38.05 21.25
N GLY A 62 37.86 -38.35 22.54
CA GLY A 62 36.75 -38.10 23.44
C GLY A 62 36.40 -36.61 23.59
N ALA A 63 37.46 -35.77 23.75
CA ALA A 63 37.29 -34.34 23.78
C ALA A 63 36.76 -33.76 22.44
N PHE A 64 37.34 -34.26 21.31
CA PHE A 64 36.86 -33.89 19.97
C PHE A 64 35.40 -34.27 19.77
N VAL A 65 35.01 -35.49 20.11
CA VAL A 65 33.60 -35.94 20.07
C VAL A 65 32.74 -35.12 21.02
N GLY A 66 33.20 -34.83 22.24
CA GLY A 66 32.47 -34.02 23.22
C GLY A 66 32.25 -32.59 22.74
N ILE A 67 33.27 -31.96 22.15
CA ILE A 67 33.16 -30.63 21.56
C ILE A 67 32.19 -30.64 20.39
N ARG A 68 32.29 -31.61 19.48
CA ARG A 68 31.40 -31.70 18.32
C ARG A 68 29.95 -32.03 18.68
N LEU A 69 29.73 -32.83 19.71
CA LEU A 69 28.37 -33.12 20.21
C LEU A 69 27.81 -32.03 21.07
N GLY A 70 28.67 -31.22 21.71
CA GLY A 70 28.27 -30.07 22.56
C GLY A 70 28.04 -28.79 21.78
N THR A 71 28.45 -28.68 20.52
CA THR A 71 28.10 -27.52 19.68
C THR A 71 26.60 -27.55 19.41
N ALA A 72 25.91 -26.43 19.68
CA ALA A 72 24.51 -26.27 19.34
C ALA A 72 24.30 -26.55 17.84
N ASP A 73 23.23 -27.28 17.51
CA ASP A 73 22.90 -27.54 16.12
C ASP A 73 22.63 -26.17 15.43
N PRO A 74 23.15 -25.97 14.20
CA PRO A 74 22.92 -24.74 13.48
C PRO A 74 21.42 -24.55 13.28
N GLN A 75 20.94 -23.34 13.59
CA GLN A 75 19.54 -22.98 13.37
C GLN A 75 19.17 -23.19 11.89
N PRO A 76 17.97 -23.66 11.60
CA PRO A 76 17.51 -23.80 10.23
C PRO A 76 17.59 -22.47 9.48
N THR A 77 18.15 -22.48 8.30
CA THR A 77 18.19 -21.32 7.41
C THR A 77 17.10 -21.44 6.35
N VAL A 78 16.42 -20.34 6.06
CA VAL A 78 15.31 -20.27 5.11
C VAL A 78 15.71 -19.38 3.93
N ASN A 79 15.82 -19.94 2.75
CA ASN A 79 16.21 -19.24 1.53
C ASN A 79 15.03 -19.17 0.56
N ALA A 80 14.52 -17.97 0.30
CA ALA A 80 13.45 -17.76 -0.66
C ALA A 80 13.93 -18.06 -2.10
N VAL A 81 13.09 -18.75 -2.88
CA VAL A 81 13.36 -19.10 -4.29
C VAL A 81 12.27 -18.63 -5.25
N MET A 82 11.16 -18.12 -4.74
CA MET A 82 10.09 -17.60 -5.58
C MET A 82 10.49 -16.27 -6.26
N THR A 83 9.94 -16.00 -7.44
CA THR A 83 10.09 -14.68 -8.08
C THR A 83 9.36 -13.62 -7.26
N THR A 84 9.92 -12.42 -7.22
CA THR A 84 9.41 -11.32 -6.39
C THR A 84 8.27 -10.54 -7.05
N SER A 85 7.95 -10.83 -8.31
CA SER A 85 6.88 -10.14 -9.05
C SER A 85 6.14 -11.06 -10.01
N VAL A 86 4.90 -10.69 -10.31
CA VAL A 86 4.08 -11.25 -11.40
C VAL A 86 3.61 -10.07 -12.25
N HIS A 87 3.95 -10.10 -13.55
CA HIS A 87 3.57 -9.06 -14.49
C HIS A 87 2.29 -9.45 -15.23
N VAL A 88 1.36 -8.50 -15.30
CA VAL A 88 0.18 -8.59 -16.16
C VAL A 88 0.53 -8.00 -17.53
N PRO A 89 0.26 -8.69 -18.64
CA PRO A 89 0.54 -8.14 -19.96
C PRO A 89 -0.12 -6.76 -20.14
N ALA A 90 0.63 -5.81 -20.67
CA ALA A 90 0.09 -4.53 -21.06
C ALA A 90 -0.77 -4.73 -22.35
N LEU A 91 -1.95 -4.14 -22.34
CA LEU A 91 -2.83 -4.07 -23.51
C LEU A 91 -3.08 -2.60 -23.84
N PRO A 92 -3.23 -2.24 -25.11
CA PRO A 92 -3.71 -0.90 -25.45
C PRO A 92 -5.10 -0.68 -24.83
N VAL A 93 -5.23 0.36 -24.02
CA VAL A 93 -6.50 0.75 -23.40
C VAL A 93 -7.00 2.00 -24.13
N ALA A 94 -8.09 1.85 -24.88
CA ALA A 94 -8.80 2.95 -25.51
C ALA A 94 -10.12 3.14 -24.77
N LEU A 95 -10.28 4.27 -24.07
CA LEU A 95 -11.51 4.62 -23.37
C LEU A 95 -12.31 5.63 -24.19
N PRO A 96 -13.65 5.60 -24.12
CA PRO A 96 -14.52 6.50 -24.85
C PRO A 96 -14.57 7.89 -24.16
N TRP A 97 -13.44 8.59 -24.22
CA TRP A 97 -13.34 9.93 -23.65
C TRP A 97 -14.34 10.90 -24.29
N PRO A 98 -14.89 11.85 -23.54
CA PRO A 98 -15.80 12.85 -24.10
C PRO A 98 -15.08 13.66 -25.20
N GLN A 99 -15.84 14.07 -26.21
CA GLN A 99 -15.31 14.84 -27.34
C GLN A 99 -14.97 16.30 -26.93
N THR A 100 -15.68 16.82 -25.93
CA THR A 100 -15.47 18.14 -25.33
C THR A 100 -15.24 18.00 -23.86
N GLY A 101 -14.52 18.92 -23.25
CA GLY A 101 -14.20 18.88 -21.85
C GLY A 101 -13.16 17.81 -21.49
N GLN A 102 -13.24 17.28 -20.30
CA GLN A 102 -12.26 16.32 -19.75
C GLN A 102 -12.97 15.10 -19.17
N GLY A 103 -12.27 13.97 -19.16
CA GLY A 103 -12.71 12.75 -18.49
C GLY A 103 -11.60 12.15 -17.64
N ALA A 104 -11.98 11.51 -16.54
CA ALA A 104 -11.07 10.70 -15.71
C ALA A 104 -11.82 9.52 -15.09
N VAL A 105 -11.10 8.45 -14.80
CA VAL A 105 -11.63 7.25 -14.15
C VAL A 105 -10.71 6.82 -13.01
N ALA A 106 -11.30 6.48 -11.88
CA ALA A 106 -10.61 5.87 -10.75
C ALA A 106 -11.17 4.49 -10.42
N VAL A 107 -10.27 3.54 -10.12
CA VAL A 107 -10.59 2.24 -9.54
C VAL A 107 -9.76 2.08 -8.26
N PRO A 108 -10.23 2.62 -7.12
CA PRO A 108 -9.41 2.73 -5.90
C PRO A 108 -8.86 1.39 -5.41
N ALA A 109 -9.64 0.31 -5.49
CA ALA A 109 -9.20 -1.03 -5.11
C ALA A 109 -7.96 -1.51 -5.88
N LEU A 110 -7.72 -0.98 -7.07
CA LEU A 110 -6.56 -1.29 -7.90
C LEU A 110 -5.48 -0.21 -7.86
N GLY A 111 -5.76 0.97 -7.28
CA GLY A 111 -4.89 2.13 -7.37
C GLY A 111 -4.76 2.64 -8.81
N ILE A 112 -5.83 2.56 -9.58
CA ILE A 112 -5.89 3.01 -10.96
C ILE A 112 -6.57 4.38 -11.00
N ASP A 113 -5.82 5.34 -11.57
CA ASP A 113 -6.30 6.65 -11.98
C ASP A 113 -5.84 6.86 -13.43
N VAL A 114 -6.79 7.02 -14.33
CA VAL A 114 -6.52 7.30 -15.75
C VAL A 114 -7.38 8.46 -16.21
N ASP A 115 -6.85 9.31 -17.06
CA ASP A 115 -7.52 10.50 -17.57
C ASP A 115 -7.41 10.62 -19.09
N SER A 116 -8.09 11.62 -19.64
CA SER A 116 -8.16 11.89 -21.08
C SER A 116 -6.90 12.57 -21.66
N GLY A 117 -5.77 12.53 -20.95
CA GLY A 117 -4.49 13.11 -21.33
C GLY A 117 -4.24 14.47 -20.66
N ALA A 118 -3.44 15.34 -21.28
CA ALA A 118 -3.07 16.62 -20.71
C ALA A 118 -4.31 17.47 -20.36
N GLN A 119 -4.60 17.62 -19.07
CA GLN A 119 -5.73 18.39 -18.56
C GLN A 119 -5.24 19.73 -18.00
N ALA A 120 -5.89 20.81 -18.44
CA ALA A 120 -5.71 22.14 -17.85
C ALA A 120 -6.82 22.39 -16.82
N PRO A 121 -6.57 23.20 -15.77
CA PRO A 121 -7.61 23.64 -14.85
C PRO A 121 -8.78 24.32 -15.58
N VAL A 122 -9.98 23.91 -15.26
CA VAL A 122 -11.24 24.48 -15.78
C VAL A 122 -12.21 24.70 -14.62
N PRO A 123 -13.17 25.63 -14.73
CA PRO A 123 -14.26 25.72 -13.75
C PRO A 123 -14.97 24.37 -13.62
N VAL A 124 -15.25 23.95 -12.39
CA VAL A 124 -15.84 22.63 -12.13
C VAL A 124 -17.22 22.70 -11.48
N ALA A 125 -17.75 23.90 -11.34
CA ALA A 125 -19.06 24.15 -10.72
C ALA A 125 -19.19 23.43 -9.37
N SER A 126 -20.37 22.93 -9.07
CA SER A 126 -20.66 22.25 -7.79
C SER A 126 -19.88 20.96 -7.53
N LEU A 127 -18.99 20.49 -8.42
CA LEU A 127 -18.04 19.43 -8.06
C LEU A 127 -17.05 19.90 -6.98
N THR A 128 -16.88 21.21 -6.82
CA THR A 128 -16.17 21.86 -5.69
C THR A 128 -16.65 21.35 -4.33
N LYS A 129 -17.96 21.08 -4.18
CA LYS A 129 -18.57 20.58 -2.93
C LYS A 129 -18.06 19.21 -2.49
N LEU A 130 -17.43 18.46 -3.36
CA LEU A 130 -16.71 17.23 -2.96
C LEU A 130 -15.51 17.59 -2.08
N MET A 131 -14.72 18.60 -2.44
CA MET A 131 -13.64 19.08 -1.58
C MET A 131 -14.17 19.65 -0.26
N THR A 132 -15.30 20.35 -0.29
CA THR A 132 -15.97 20.86 0.92
C THR A 132 -16.40 19.74 1.84
N ALA A 133 -17.07 18.70 1.31
CA ALA A 133 -17.47 17.52 2.08
C ALA A 133 -16.25 16.79 2.68
N TYR A 134 -15.22 16.60 1.87
CA TYR A 134 -13.99 15.96 2.31
C TYR A 134 -13.33 16.72 3.48
N VAL A 135 -13.14 18.02 3.35
CA VAL A 135 -12.50 18.86 4.39
C VAL A 135 -13.31 18.86 5.68
N VAL A 136 -14.62 19.07 5.59
CA VAL A 136 -15.52 19.06 6.75
C VAL A 136 -15.45 17.70 7.47
N LEU A 137 -15.55 16.59 6.75
CA LEU A 137 -15.52 15.25 7.35
C LEU A 137 -14.12 14.82 7.85
N GLN A 138 -13.04 15.47 7.41
CA GLN A 138 -11.71 15.26 8.01
C GLN A 138 -11.62 15.92 9.40
N ASP A 139 -12.20 17.09 9.58
CA ASP A 139 -12.15 17.82 10.84
C ASP A 139 -13.28 17.41 11.81
N HIS A 140 -14.44 17.06 11.26
CA HIS A 140 -15.65 16.67 11.98
C HIS A 140 -16.17 15.31 11.46
N PRO A 141 -15.51 14.19 11.79
CA PRO A 141 -15.93 12.89 11.27
C PRO A 141 -17.29 12.46 11.83
N VAL A 142 -18.23 12.16 10.95
CA VAL A 142 -19.57 11.66 11.28
C VAL A 142 -19.73 10.24 10.77
N GLU A 143 -20.11 9.32 11.66
CA GLU A 143 -20.43 7.95 11.28
C GLU A 143 -21.85 7.83 10.70
N LEU A 144 -22.06 6.84 9.83
CA LEU A 144 -23.39 6.56 9.27
C LEU A 144 -24.43 6.34 10.38
N GLY A 145 -25.53 7.08 10.28
CA GLY A 145 -26.62 7.04 11.25
C GLY A 145 -26.40 7.92 12.48
N GLN A 146 -25.37 8.74 12.50
CA GLN A 146 -25.17 9.78 13.50
C GLN A 146 -25.43 11.15 12.87
N PRO A 147 -26.12 12.06 13.59
CA PRO A 147 -26.41 13.39 13.06
C PRO A 147 -25.18 14.32 12.99
N GLY A 148 -24.12 14.00 13.74
CA GLY A 148 -22.98 14.89 13.95
C GLY A 148 -23.33 16.10 14.84
N PRO A 149 -22.42 17.07 14.95
CA PRO A 149 -22.64 18.33 15.66
C PRO A 149 -23.80 19.14 15.11
N ASN A 150 -24.39 19.93 15.98
CA ASN A 150 -25.43 20.91 15.60
C ASN A 150 -24.79 22.23 15.18
N VAL A 151 -25.28 22.78 14.09
CA VAL A 151 -24.89 24.09 13.55
C VAL A 151 -26.11 25.02 13.61
N THR A 152 -25.92 26.19 14.19
CA THR A 152 -26.96 27.20 14.24
C THR A 152 -26.84 28.14 13.04
N VAL A 153 -27.91 28.27 12.28
CA VAL A 153 -28.01 29.18 11.13
C VAL A 153 -27.99 30.60 11.63
N SER A 154 -27.10 31.43 11.11
CA SER A 154 -26.98 32.84 11.41
C SER A 154 -27.88 33.71 10.49
N GLN A 155 -27.95 35.00 10.77
CA GLN A 155 -28.62 35.94 9.85
C GLN A 155 -27.83 36.10 8.55
N ASP A 156 -26.51 35.99 8.59
CA ASP A 156 -25.68 36.05 7.37
C ASP A 156 -25.96 34.86 6.47
N ASP A 157 -26.17 33.66 7.01
CA ASP A 157 -26.57 32.49 6.25
C ASP A 157 -27.91 32.65 5.53
N VAL A 158 -28.86 33.32 6.19
CA VAL A 158 -30.15 33.68 5.56
C VAL A 158 -29.97 34.73 4.44
N ASN A 159 -29.01 35.63 4.61
CA ASN A 159 -28.71 36.63 3.56
C ASN A 159 -28.09 35.94 2.33
N ASP A 160 -27.20 34.94 2.53
CA ASP A 160 -26.61 34.15 1.45
C ASP A 160 -27.67 33.31 0.74
N TYR A 161 -28.57 32.62 1.47
CA TYR A 161 -29.73 31.94 0.90
C TYR A 161 -30.58 32.84 0.03
N ASN A 162 -30.90 34.06 0.51
CA ASN A 162 -31.69 35.04 -0.25
C ASN A 162 -30.95 35.52 -1.50
N PHE A 163 -29.63 35.69 -1.44
CA PHE A 163 -28.80 36.05 -2.58
C PHE A 163 -28.81 34.93 -3.63
N ASP A 164 -28.62 33.67 -3.21
CA ASP A 164 -28.62 32.50 -4.07
C ASP A 164 -29.99 32.33 -4.77
N THR A 165 -31.07 32.54 -4.02
CA THR A 165 -32.46 32.51 -4.58
C THR A 165 -32.67 33.54 -5.66
N VAL A 166 -32.21 34.78 -5.45
CA VAL A 166 -32.35 35.87 -6.45
C VAL A 166 -31.46 35.66 -7.66
N SER A 167 -30.31 35.00 -7.44
CA SER A 167 -29.30 34.70 -8.47
C SER A 167 -29.55 33.40 -9.21
N ASP A 168 -30.68 32.71 -8.96
CA ASP A 168 -31.05 31.41 -9.56
C ASP A 168 -30.00 30.33 -9.31
N GLN A 169 -29.38 30.36 -8.14
CA GLN A 169 -28.41 29.35 -7.69
C GLN A 169 -29.09 28.23 -6.89
N SER A 170 -28.44 27.08 -6.80
CA SER A 170 -28.96 25.94 -6.02
C SER A 170 -28.92 26.29 -4.53
N ASN A 171 -30.06 26.25 -3.84
CA ASN A 171 -30.15 26.60 -2.42
C ASN A 171 -31.17 25.71 -1.69
N ALA A 172 -31.15 25.73 -0.36
CA ALA A 172 -32.14 25.08 0.47
C ALA A 172 -32.58 26.04 1.58
N GLN A 173 -33.90 26.27 1.70
CA GLN A 173 -34.46 27.29 2.59
C GLN A 173 -33.98 27.11 4.04
N VAL A 174 -33.52 28.21 4.62
CA VAL A 174 -33.09 28.32 6.02
C VAL A 174 -33.74 29.51 6.73
N SER A 175 -33.73 29.46 8.04
CA SER A 175 -34.15 30.60 8.88
C SER A 175 -33.11 30.89 10.00
N ALA A 176 -32.97 32.16 10.37
CA ALA A 176 -32.07 32.54 11.46
C ALA A 176 -32.47 31.87 12.79
N GLY A 177 -31.51 31.26 13.46
CA GLY A 177 -31.74 30.49 14.68
C GLY A 177 -32.18 29.03 14.45
N GLU A 178 -32.39 28.60 13.22
CA GLU A 178 -32.59 27.18 12.89
C GLU A 178 -31.35 26.40 13.29
N VAL A 179 -31.56 25.17 13.80
CA VAL A 179 -30.48 24.25 14.17
C VAL A 179 -30.51 23.08 13.23
N LEU A 180 -29.47 22.92 12.42
CA LEU A 180 -29.27 21.80 11.51
C LEU A 180 -28.11 20.95 12.00
N SER A 181 -28.22 19.64 11.87
CA SER A 181 -27.09 18.76 12.11
C SER A 181 -26.09 18.83 10.95
N GLU A 182 -24.85 18.47 11.19
CA GLU A 182 -23.83 18.34 10.14
C GLU A 182 -24.29 17.39 9.04
N GLU A 183 -24.91 16.24 9.38
CA GLU A 183 -25.47 15.29 8.41
C GLU A 183 -26.54 15.97 7.52
N GLN A 184 -27.43 16.80 8.09
CA GLN A 184 -28.46 17.51 7.34
C GLN A 184 -27.85 18.54 6.37
N LEU A 185 -26.82 19.26 6.80
CA LEU A 185 -26.11 20.21 5.94
C LEU A 185 -25.37 19.47 4.80
N LEU A 186 -24.64 18.38 5.11
CA LEU A 186 -24.00 17.55 4.11
C LEU A 186 -25.02 16.94 3.14
N ALA A 187 -26.18 16.53 3.64
CA ALA A 187 -27.25 15.96 2.80
C ALA A 187 -27.81 17.02 1.83
N GLY A 188 -28.16 18.21 2.30
CA GLY A 188 -28.64 19.30 1.43
C GLY A 188 -27.58 19.70 0.39
N MET A 189 -26.32 19.81 0.79
CA MET A 189 -25.20 20.15 -0.08
C MET A 189 -24.92 19.06 -1.14
N LEU A 190 -24.89 17.80 -0.75
CA LEU A 190 -24.52 16.70 -1.69
C LEU A 190 -25.69 16.25 -2.57
N VAL A 191 -26.90 16.15 -2.00
CA VAL A 191 -28.09 15.67 -2.72
C VAL A 191 -28.66 16.75 -3.63
N HIS A 192 -28.97 17.93 -3.06
CA HIS A 192 -29.63 19.05 -3.76
C HIS A 192 -28.66 20.09 -4.30
N SER A 193 -27.37 19.95 -4.01
CA SER A 193 -26.36 20.92 -4.42
C SER A 193 -26.47 22.29 -3.74
N ALA A 194 -27.11 22.41 -2.59
CA ALA A 194 -27.33 23.68 -1.91
C ALA A 194 -26.01 24.44 -1.67
N ASP A 195 -25.86 25.63 -2.27
CA ASP A 195 -24.68 26.46 -2.21
C ASP A 195 -24.58 27.14 -0.84
N ASP A 196 -25.69 27.66 -0.32
CA ASP A 196 -25.82 28.20 1.03
C ASP A 196 -25.40 27.19 2.13
N TYR A 197 -25.72 25.90 1.97
CA TYR A 197 -25.28 24.88 2.92
C TYR A 197 -23.77 24.63 2.87
N ALA A 198 -23.16 24.75 1.70
CA ALA A 198 -21.70 24.70 1.60
C ALA A 198 -21.04 25.88 2.33
N ASP A 199 -21.62 27.06 2.23
CA ASP A 199 -21.14 28.26 2.90
C ASP A 199 -21.36 28.20 4.42
N ILE A 200 -22.50 27.68 4.88
CA ILE A 200 -22.75 27.41 6.31
C ILE A 200 -21.68 26.46 6.87
N LEU A 201 -21.43 25.34 6.19
CA LEU A 201 -20.42 24.38 6.60
C LEU A 201 -19.02 25.00 6.63
N ALA A 202 -18.65 25.78 5.62
CA ALA A 202 -17.37 26.45 5.54
C ALA A 202 -17.12 27.41 6.72
N ARG A 203 -18.12 28.25 7.04
CA ARG A 203 -18.03 29.16 8.17
C ARG A 203 -18.03 28.44 9.51
N TRP A 204 -18.86 27.43 9.65
CA TRP A 204 -18.90 26.60 10.87
C TRP A 204 -17.58 25.89 11.14
N ASP A 205 -16.98 25.29 10.12
CA ASP A 205 -15.71 24.57 10.23
C ASP A 205 -14.54 25.51 10.58
N SER A 206 -14.40 26.62 9.85
CA SER A 206 -13.18 27.46 9.89
C SER A 206 -13.39 28.87 10.41
N GLY A 207 -14.61 29.23 10.83
CA GLY A 207 -14.97 30.56 11.32
C GLY A 207 -15.20 31.60 10.20
N THR A 208 -14.53 31.47 9.05
CA THR A 208 -14.73 32.33 7.86
C THR A 208 -14.58 31.53 6.57
N ALA A 209 -15.30 31.97 5.51
CA ALA A 209 -15.17 31.37 4.18
C ALA A 209 -13.70 31.41 3.67
N ALA A 210 -12.98 32.50 3.89
CA ALA A 210 -11.59 32.64 3.47
C ALA A 210 -10.65 31.65 4.17
N ALA A 211 -10.84 31.38 5.46
CA ALA A 211 -10.06 30.41 6.20
C ALA A 211 -10.36 28.99 5.71
N PHE A 212 -11.62 28.68 5.41
CA PHE A 212 -12.02 27.40 4.85
C PHE A 212 -11.44 27.16 3.45
N VAL A 213 -11.51 28.16 2.57
CA VAL A 213 -10.89 28.11 1.22
C VAL A 213 -9.38 27.87 1.30
N ALA A 214 -8.69 28.53 2.24
CA ALA A 214 -7.27 28.27 2.47
C ALA A 214 -7.02 26.80 2.87
N LYS A 215 -7.89 26.23 3.70
CA LYS A 215 -7.85 24.81 4.10
C LYS A 215 -8.13 23.90 2.92
N MET A 216 -9.13 24.18 2.07
CA MET A 216 -9.41 23.42 0.84
C MET A 216 -8.18 23.36 -0.05
N ASN A 217 -7.51 24.48 -0.30
CA ASN A 217 -6.32 24.53 -1.14
C ASN A 217 -5.11 23.78 -0.52
N ALA A 218 -4.93 23.89 0.81
CA ALA A 218 -3.91 23.12 1.51
C ALA A 218 -4.17 21.61 1.41
N THR A 219 -5.43 21.20 1.55
CA THR A 219 -5.87 19.81 1.40
C THR A 219 -5.68 19.30 -0.03
N ALA A 220 -6.04 20.11 -1.04
CA ALA A 220 -5.80 19.77 -2.44
C ALA A 220 -4.31 19.49 -2.71
N ALA A 221 -3.42 20.33 -2.18
CA ALA A 221 -1.98 20.13 -2.29
C ALA A 221 -1.51 18.81 -1.61
N GLN A 222 -2.04 18.48 -0.42
CA GLN A 222 -1.74 17.22 0.28
C GLN A 222 -2.22 15.99 -0.48
N LEU A 223 -3.35 16.08 -1.17
CA LEU A 223 -3.92 15.01 -1.99
C LEU A 223 -3.26 14.90 -3.37
N GLY A 224 -2.29 15.76 -3.69
CA GLY A 224 -1.65 15.79 -5.00
C GLY A 224 -2.57 16.25 -6.13
N MET A 225 -3.56 17.09 -5.81
CA MET A 225 -4.45 17.75 -6.76
C MET A 225 -3.78 19.03 -7.30
N ALA A 226 -2.69 18.83 -8.04
CA ALA A 226 -1.79 19.91 -8.43
C ALA A 226 -2.41 20.93 -9.41
N HIS A 227 -3.53 20.57 -10.03
CA HIS A 227 -4.25 21.39 -10.99
C HIS A 227 -5.56 21.94 -10.43
N SER A 228 -5.68 21.99 -9.10
CA SER A 228 -6.88 22.47 -8.41
C SER A 228 -6.60 23.74 -7.64
N HIS A 229 -7.51 24.71 -7.78
CA HIS A 229 -7.52 25.94 -7.01
C HIS A 229 -8.96 26.32 -6.69
N PHE A 230 -9.27 26.49 -5.42
CA PHE A 230 -10.60 26.83 -4.93
C PHE A 230 -10.60 28.26 -4.38
N VAL A 231 -11.67 29.01 -4.67
CA VAL A 231 -11.89 30.37 -4.15
C VAL A 231 -13.21 30.50 -3.39
N ASP A 232 -14.05 29.47 -3.45
CA ASP A 232 -15.30 29.35 -2.70
C ASP A 232 -15.54 27.87 -2.27
N ALA A 233 -16.54 27.66 -1.43
CA ALA A 233 -16.91 26.32 -0.96
C ALA A 233 -17.93 25.61 -1.87
N SER A 234 -18.61 26.33 -2.74
CA SER A 234 -19.73 25.85 -3.54
C SER A 234 -19.39 25.58 -5.02
N GLY A 235 -18.40 26.32 -5.58
CA GLY A 235 -17.99 26.25 -6.98
C GLY A 235 -18.80 27.15 -7.90
N ILE A 236 -19.51 28.12 -7.37
CA ILE A 236 -20.22 29.15 -8.16
C ILE A 236 -19.23 30.08 -8.83
N ASN A 237 -18.16 30.43 -8.14
CA ASN A 237 -17.13 31.29 -8.71
C ASN A 237 -16.31 30.51 -9.76
N PRO A 238 -16.24 30.97 -11.03
CA PRO A 238 -15.52 30.30 -12.09
C PRO A 238 -13.99 30.25 -11.87
N GLU A 239 -13.45 30.96 -10.90
CA GLU A 239 -12.05 30.86 -10.49
C GLU A 239 -11.80 29.64 -9.58
N SER A 240 -12.84 28.97 -9.06
CA SER A 240 -12.75 27.62 -8.48
C SER A 240 -12.56 26.61 -9.63
N GLN A 241 -11.32 26.23 -9.85
CA GLN A 241 -10.91 25.43 -10.99
C GLN A 241 -10.23 24.12 -10.55
N SER A 242 -10.42 23.09 -11.37
CA SER A 242 -9.79 21.79 -11.19
C SER A 242 -9.71 21.03 -12.52
N THR A 243 -9.27 19.78 -12.49
CA THR A 243 -9.31 18.84 -13.62
C THR A 243 -10.19 17.66 -13.28
N ALA A 244 -10.69 16.95 -14.28
CA ALA A 244 -11.42 15.69 -14.04
C ALA A 244 -10.55 14.67 -13.26
N GLY A 245 -9.23 14.63 -13.53
CA GLY A 245 -8.26 13.79 -12.83
C GLY A 245 -8.12 14.14 -11.35
N ASP A 246 -8.15 15.42 -10.99
CA ASP A 246 -8.08 15.81 -9.58
C ASP A 246 -9.43 15.62 -8.87
N ILE A 247 -10.54 15.93 -9.54
CA ILE A 247 -11.88 15.74 -8.97
C ILE A 247 -12.17 14.28 -8.66
N VAL A 248 -11.79 13.33 -9.56
CA VAL A 248 -12.05 11.90 -9.31
C VAL A 248 -11.28 11.38 -8.10
N LYS A 249 -10.13 11.97 -7.75
CA LYS A 249 -9.34 11.60 -6.55
C LYS A 249 -10.10 11.93 -5.27
N VAL A 250 -10.57 13.18 -5.12
CA VAL A 250 -11.33 13.57 -3.92
C VAL A 250 -12.66 12.82 -3.87
N ALA A 251 -13.35 12.64 -4.99
CA ALA A 251 -14.57 11.85 -5.05
C ALA A 251 -14.36 10.38 -4.58
N ALA A 252 -13.22 9.78 -4.93
CA ALA A 252 -12.88 8.44 -4.48
C ALA A 252 -12.72 8.37 -2.96
N LEU A 253 -12.09 9.37 -2.35
CA LEU A 253 -11.92 9.49 -0.90
C LEU A 253 -13.25 9.76 -0.19
N ASP A 254 -14.10 10.64 -0.72
CA ASP A 254 -15.46 10.87 -0.22
C ASP A 254 -16.27 9.57 -0.20
N MET A 255 -16.15 8.78 -1.26
CA MET A 255 -16.84 7.49 -1.37
C MET A 255 -16.26 6.40 -0.44
N ASP A 256 -15.20 6.66 0.30
CA ASP A 256 -14.75 5.79 1.41
C ASP A 256 -15.53 6.07 2.70
N SER A 257 -16.15 7.25 2.87
CA SER A 257 -17.09 7.52 3.93
C SER A 257 -18.42 6.76 3.73
N ALA A 258 -18.85 6.01 4.75
CA ALA A 258 -20.14 5.32 4.70
C ALA A 258 -21.32 6.32 4.69
N LEU A 259 -21.16 7.46 5.37
CA LEU A 259 -22.16 8.53 5.36
C LEU A 259 -22.31 9.11 3.96
N VAL A 260 -21.21 9.54 3.32
CA VAL A 260 -21.28 10.10 1.96
C VAL A 260 -21.92 9.11 0.99
N ARG A 261 -21.53 7.82 1.04
CA ARG A 261 -22.18 6.79 0.20
C ARG A 261 -23.68 6.66 0.42
N ALA A 262 -24.15 6.89 1.63
CA ALA A 262 -25.57 6.87 1.94
C ALA A 262 -26.27 8.12 1.38
N LEU A 263 -25.71 9.29 1.60
CA LEU A 263 -26.29 10.57 1.18
C LEU A 263 -26.40 10.69 -0.33
N VAL A 264 -25.32 10.42 -1.08
CA VAL A 264 -25.32 10.59 -2.54
C VAL A 264 -26.25 9.64 -3.28
N ARG A 265 -26.74 8.59 -2.63
CA ARG A 265 -27.72 7.63 -3.17
C ARG A 265 -29.17 8.07 -2.97
N MET A 266 -29.40 9.13 -2.18
CA MET A 266 -30.77 9.58 -1.89
C MET A 266 -31.37 10.27 -3.11
N PRO A 267 -32.57 9.86 -3.57
CA PRO A 267 -33.27 10.57 -4.64
C PRO A 267 -33.85 11.91 -4.18
N ASP A 268 -34.06 12.06 -2.89
CA ASP A 268 -34.50 13.28 -2.21
C ASP A 268 -34.06 13.26 -0.75
N VAL A 269 -34.09 14.41 -0.10
CA VAL A 269 -33.87 14.57 1.33
C VAL A 269 -34.91 15.52 1.92
N THR A 270 -35.39 15.22 3.13
CA THR A 270 -36.33 16.09 3.86
C THR A 270 -35.59 16.82 4.97
N LEU A 271 -35.61 18.15 4.90
CA LEU A 271 -34.94 19.06 5.82
C LEU A 271 -35.99 19.93 6.54
N PRO A 272 -35.69 20.48 7.73
CA PRO A 272 -36.69 21.14 8.55
C PRO A 272 -37.42 22.29 7.85
N MET A 273 -36.73 23.31 7.37
CA MET A 273 -37.38 24.45 6.68
C MET A 273 -37.51 24.25 5.18
N ALA A 274 -36.52 23.59 4.53
CA ALA A 274 -36.54 23.39 3.09
C ALA A 274 -37.58 22.32 2.64
N GLY A 275 -38.12 21.53 3.56
CA GLY A 275 -39.01 20.42 3.20
C GLY A 275 -38.29 19.31 2.41
N THR A 276 -39.02 18.64 1.52
CA THR A 276 -38.42 17.59 0.68
C THR A 276 -37.86 18.18 -0.62
N ILE A 277 -36.53 18.10 -0.76
CA ILE A 277 -35.77 18.58 -1.92
C ILE A 277 -35.16 17.40 -2.67
N ARG A 278 -35.13 17.47 -4.00
CA ARG A 278 -34.73 16.37 -4.88
C ARG A 278 -33.22 16.40 -5.18
N SER A 279 -32.71 15.22 -5.50
CA SER A 279 -31.33 15.10 -6.01
C SER A 279 -31.20 15.75 -7.39
N TYR A 280 -30.09 16.43 -7.60
CA TYR A 280 -29.68 16.96 -8.90
C TYR A 280 -28.79 16.00 -9.67
N THR A 281 -28.54 14.76 -9.18
CA THR A 281 -27.83 13.72 -9.94
C THR A 281 -28.75 13.14 -11.00
N PRO A 282 -28.53 13.42 -12.31
CA PRO A 282 -29.54 13.23 -13.34
C PRO A 282 -29.81 11.75 -13.65
N LEU A 283 -28.82 10.90 -13.47
CA LEU A 283 -28.88 9.47 -13.84
C LEU A 283 -28.85 8.54 -12.61
N LEU A 284 -29.21 9.05 -11.44
CA LEU A 284 -29.20 8.27 -10.21
C LEU A 284 -29.99 6.97 -10.36
N GLY A 285 -29.39 5.84 -10.06
CA GLY A 285 -29.97 4.50 -10.18
C GLY A 285 -29.83 3.87 -11.57
N LEU A 286 -29.63 4.64 -12.65
CA LEU A 286 -29.47 4.10 -14.00
C LEU A 286 -28.23 3.19 -14.07
N GLN A 287 -28.42 1.94 -14.48
CA GLN A 287 -27.37 0.93 -14.53
C GLN A 287 -26.52 0.85 -13.23
N GLY A 288 -27.14 1.17 -12.08
CA GLY A 288 -26.48 1.11 -10.77
C GLY A 288 -25.61 2.31 -10.43
N ILE A 289 -25.81 3.46 -11.07
CA ILE A 289 -25.21 4.74 -10.64
C ILE A 289 -25.65 5.05 -9.21
N LEU A 290 -24.70 5.28 -8.34
CA LEU A 290 -24.90 5.52 -6.92
C LEU A 290 -24.93 7.03 -6.56
N GLY A 291 -24.51 7.87 -7.46
CA GLY A 291 -24.18 9.28 -7.32
C GLY A 291 -22.88 9.51 -8.09
N VAL A 292 -22.09 10.55 -7.88
CA VAL A 292 -21.78 11.20 -6.59
C VAL A 292 -22.29 12.65 -6.56
N LYS A 293 -21.89 13.47 -7.55
CA LYS A 293 -22.18 14.89 -7.60
C LYS A 293 -22.22 15.40 -9.03
N SER A 294 -23.24 16.18 -9.36
CA SER A 294 -23.34 16.93 -10.62
C SER A 294 -23.11 18.43 -10.37
N GLY A 295 -22.78 19.15 -11.42
CA GLY A 295 -22.59 20.59 -11.36
C GLY A 295 -22.75 21.26 -12.72
N PHE A 296 -23.27 22.47 -12.73
CA PHE A 296 -23.40 23.29 -13.91
C PHE A 296 -23.26 24.76 -13.55
N THR A 297 -22.50 25.49 -14.32
CA THR A 297 -22.57 26.95 -14.49
C THR A 297 -22.29 27.24 -15.97
N ASP A 298 -22.62 28.44 -16.45
CA ASP A 298 -22.33 28.83 -17.83
C ASP A 298 -20.84 28.74 -18.16
N ALA A 299 -19.97 29.01 -17.18
CA ALA A 299 -18.51 28.95 -17.33
C ALA A 299 -17.98 27.51 -17.32
N ALA A 300 -18.56 26.61 -16.53
CA ALA A 300 -18.09 25.25 -16.36
C ALA A 300 -18.66 24.28 -17.39
N GLY A 301 -19.83 24.60 -17.95
CA GLY A 301 -20.64 23.61 -18.66
C GLY A 301 -21.15 22.51 -17.74
N GLY A 302 -21.62 21.42 -18.31
CA GLY A 302 -22.07 20.26 -17.53
C GLY A 302 -20.90 19.45 -16.97
N CYS A 303 -20.95 19.17 -15.67
CA CYS A 303 -19.98 18.38 -14.95
C CYS A 303 -20.69 17.29 -14.14
N ASP A 304 -20.14 16.09 -14.07
CA ASP A 304 -20.67 15.01 -13.23
C ASP A 304 -19.58 14.06 -12.77
N VAL A 305 -19.74 13.54 -11.57
CA VAL A 305 -18.98 12.39 -11.07
C VAL A 305 -19.96 11.25 -10.83
N VAL A 306 -19.83 10.19 -11.61
CA VAL A 306 -20.59 8.96 -11.41
C VAL A 306 -19.76 7.93 -10.65
N ALA A 307 -20.39 7.22 -9.72
CA ALA A 307 -19.82 6.04 -9.07
C ALA A 307 -20.72 4.85 -9.28
N VAL A 308 -20.12 3.70 -9.56
CA VAL A 308 -20.85 2.44 -9.74
C VAL A 308 -20.11 1.33 -8.98
N GLU A 309 -20.85 0.43 -8.35
CA GLU A 309 -20.29 -0.80 -7.80
C GLU A 309 -20.61 -1.97 -8.74
N ARG A 310 -19.59 -2.75 -9.11
CA ARG A 310 -19.67 -3.90 -9.99
C ARG A 310 -19.10 -5.13 -9.31
N THR A 311 -19.77 -6.27 -9.47
CA THR A 311 -19.18 -7.57 -9.10
C THR A 311 -18.30 -8.05 -10.26
N VAL A 312 -16.99 -8.01 -10.08
CA VAL A 312 -15.99 -8.46 -11.05
C VAL A 312 -15.23 -9.64 -10.46
N HIS A 313 -15.27 -10.79 -11.12
CA HIS A 313 -14.66 -12.05 -10.64
C HIS A 313 -15.02 -12.38 -9.18
N GLY A 314 -16.30 -12.17 -8.80
CA GLY A 314 -16.81 -12.45 -7.46
C GLY A 314 -16.42 -11.44 -6.37
N ARG A 315 -15.79 -10.32 -6.74
CA ARG A 315 -15.41 -9.24 -5.83
C ARG A 315 -16.16 -7.96 -6.20
N MET A 316 -16.63 -7.24 -5.18
CA MET A 316 -17.21 -5.91 -5.38
C MET A 316 -16.10 -4.90 -5.67
N VAL A 317 -16.22 -4.18 -6.78
CA VAL A 317 -15.29 -3.14 -7.21
C VAL A 317 -16.07 -1.85 -7.43
N ARG A 318 -15.63 -0.77 -6.80
CA ARG A 318 -16.12 0.57 -7.06
C ARG A 318 -15.30 1.20 -8.17
N ILE A 319 -16.02 1.75 -9.17
CA ILE A 319 -15.45 2.48 -10.30
C ILE A 319 -16.08 3.86 -10.29
N LEU A 320 -15.24 4.91 -10.34
CA LEU A 320 -15.71 6.28 -10.46
C LEU A 320 -15.27 6.85 -11.81
N ALA A 321 -16.08 7.74 -12.36
CA ALA A 321 -15.71 8.52 -13.53
C ALA A 321 -16.14 9.97 -13.33
N ALA A 322 -15.21 10.91 -13.53
CA ALA A 322 -15.46 12.33 -13.55
C ALA A 322 -15.44 12.84 -14.99
N VAL A 323 -16.43 13.66 -15.32
CA VAL A 323 -16.54 14.34 -16.62
C VAL A 323 -16.82 15.82 -16.37
N THR A 324 -16.08 16.71 -17.06
CA THR A 324 -16.25 18.16 -16.94
C THR A 324 -16.42 18.80 -18.32
N GLY A 325 -16.93 20.04 -18.36
CA GLY A 325 -16.91 20.87 -19.57
C GLY A 325 -17.84 20.43 -20.68
N GLN A 326 -18.96 19.76 -20.36
CA GLN A 326 -19.91 19.31 -21.39
C GLN A 326 -20.76 20.48 -21.88
N THR A 327 -20.94 20.57 -23.21
CA THR A 327 -21.69 21.62 -23.89
C THR A 327 -22.83 21.02 -24.72
N GLY A 328 -23.89 21.77 -24.94
CA GLY A 328 -25.05 21.33 -25.72
C GLY A 328 -26.32 21.23 -24.88
N PRO A 329 -27.38 20.57 -25.35
CA PRO A 329 -28.60 20.35 -24.59
C PRO A 329 -28.40 19.33 -23.48
N ASP A 330 -29.08 19.51 -22.36
CA ASP A 330 -29.07 18.59 -21.19
C ASP A 330 -27.66 18.16 -20.74
N VAL A 331 -26.82 19.17 -20.54
CA VAL A 331 -25.39 18.99 -20.27
C VAL A 331 -25.08 18.14 -19.04
N LEU A 332 -25.98 18.15 -18.02
CA LEU A 332 -25.81 17.31 -16.83
C LEU A 332 -26.02 15.84 -17.16
N ALA A 333 -27.11 15.50 -17.87
CA ALA A 333 -27.32 14.12 -18.32
C ALA A 333 -26.23 13.68 -19.28
N LEU A 334 -25.75 14.54 -20.15
CA LEU A 334 -24.65 14.25 -21.08
C LEU A 334 -23.35 13.92 -20.32
N ALA A 335 -22.99 14.72 -19.30
CA ALA A 335 -21.84 14.44 -18.46
C ALA A 335 -21.95 13.07 -17.76
N GLY A 336 -23.11 12.78 -17.17
CA GLY A 336 -23.39 11.48 -16.53
C GLY A 336 -23.34 10.30 -17.51
N LEU A 337 -23.85 10.46 -18.73
CA LEU A 337 -23.80 9.41 -19.76
C LEU A 337 -22.37 9.12 -20.22
N HIS A 338 -21.54 10.15 -20.39
CA HIS A 338 -20.12 9.96 -20.69
C HIS A 338 -19.39 9.28 -19.52
N GLY A 339 -19.68 9.67 -18.27
CA GLY A 339 -19.15 8.99 -17.08
C GLY A 339 -19.55 7.50 -17.03
N LEU A 340 -20.82 7.19 -17.31
CA LEU A 340 -21.30 5.82 -17.36
C LEU A 340 -20.63 5.01 -18.50
N ALA A 341 -20.42 5.63 -19.66
CA ALA A 341 -19.72 4.99 -20.78
C ALA A 341 -18.29 4.63 -20.40
N LEU A 342 -17.56 5.52 -19.68
CA LEU A 342 -16.24 5.26 -19.15
C LEU A 342 -16.26 4.09 -18.16
N VAL A 343 -17.17 4.08 -17.19
CA VAL A 343 -17.34 2.97 -16.23
C VAL A 343 -17.58 1.64 -16.97
N ASN A 344 -18.46 1.63 -17.97
CA ASN A 344 -18.77 0.43 -18.74
C ASN A 344 -17.58 -0.06 -19.57
N ALA A 345 -16.76 0.84 -20.10
CA ALA A 345 -15.55 0.50 -20.85
C ALA A 345 -14.41 -0.03 -19.95
N VAL A 346 -14.32 0.48 -18.72
CA VAL A 346 -13.31 0.07 -17.75
C VAL A 346 -13.61 -1.28 -17.11
N THR A 347 -14.88 -1.58 -16.85
CA THR A 347 -15.30 -2.82 -16.16
C THR A 347 -14.69 -4.10 -16.75
N PRO A 348 -14.72 -4.37 -18.07
CA PRO A 348 -14.16 -5.58 -18.67
C PRO A 348 -12.62 -5.62 -18.68
N LEU A 349 -11.95 -4.51 -18.43
CA LEU A 349 -10.49 -4.46 -18.34
C LEU A 349 -9.96 -4.94 -16.98
N ILE A 350 -10.83 -5.03 -15.98
CA ILE A 350 -10.47 -5.53 -14.66
C ILE A 350 -10.46 -7.06 -14.72
N GLY A 351 -9.26 -7.62 -14.80
CA GLY A 351 -9.02 -9.06 -14.81
C GLY A 351 -8.72 -9.64 -13.44
N THR A 352 -8.36 -10.92 -13.43
CA THR A 352 -7.82 -11.59 -12.24
C THR A 352 -6.56 -12.36 -12.60
N THR A 353 -5.54 -12.28 -11.77
CA THR A 353 -4.25 -12.95 -11.99
C THR A 353 -3.90 -13.83 -10.80
N PRO A 354 -3.63 -15.13 -11.01
CA PRO A 354 -3.10 -15.99 -9.97
C PRO A 354 -1.69 -15.52 -9.61
N VAL A 355 -1.45 -15.28 -8.32
CA VAL A 355 -0.17 -14.75 -7.81
C VAL A 355 0.59 -15.73 -6.95
N VAL A 356 -0.10 -16.72 -6.40
CA VAL A 356 0.48 -17.86 -5.65
C VAL A 356 -0.37 -19.07 -5.96
N SER A 357 0.25 -20.21 -6.24
CA SER A 357 -0.43 -21.50 -6.40
C SER A 357 -0.21 -22.38 -5.17
N GLU A 358 -1.22 -23.10 -4.74
CA GLU A 358 -1.08 -24.09 -3.68
C GLU A 358 0.00 -25.12 -4.05
N GLY A 359 0.87 -25.47 -3.10
CA GLY A 359 2.00 -26.37 -3.32
C GLY A 359 3.19 -25.75 -4.05
N GLN A 360 3.12 -24.50 -4.50
CA GLN A 360 4.26 -23.77 -5.09
C GLN A 360 5.42 -23.74 -4.09
N VAL A 361 6.63 -24.08 -4.53
CA VAL A 361 7.84 -23.90 -3.72
C VAL A 361 8.14 -22.41 -3.57
N VAL A 362 8.22 -21.96 -2.34
CA VAL A 362 8.46 -20.58 -1.97
C VAL A 362 9.87 -20.38 -1.45
N ALA A 363 10.33 -21.31 -0.64
CA ALA A 363 11.66 -21.29 -0.05
C ALA A 363 12.21 -22.71 0.14
N HIS A 364 13.52 -22.82 0.27
CA HIS A 364 14.20 -24.01 0.78
C HIS A 364 14.63 -23.75 2.23
N VAL A 365 14.41 -24.75 3.07
CA VAL A 365 14.82 -24.73 4.49
C VAL A 365 15.96 -25.71 4.65
N TYR A 366 17.13 -25.23 5.06
CA TYR A 366 18.32 -26.02 5.30
C TYR A 366 18.52 -26.23 6.80
N SER A 367 18.73 -27.47 7.22
CA SER A 367 19.03 -27.82 8.61
C SER A 367 19.94 -29.06 8.64
N GLY A 368 21.13 -28.92 9.24
CA GLY A 368 22.02 -30.02 9.48
C GLY A 368 22.42 -30.82 8.25
N GLY A 369 22.65 -30.17 7.09
CA GLY A 369 23.03 -30.79 5.83
C GLY A 369 21.88 -31.42 5.04
N ARG A 370 20.64 -31.14 5.45
CA ARG A 370 19.40 -31.57 4.75
C ARG A 370 18.58 -30.33 4.37
N ASP A 371 17.86 -30.47 3.28
CA ASP A 371 16.94 -29.48 2.80
C ASP A 371 15.50 -30.00 2.77
N ALA A 372 14.56 -29.10 2.93
CA ALA A 372 13.14 -29.35 2.77
C ALA A 372 12.48 -28.15 2.07
N ASP A 373 11.57 -28.46 1.16
CA ASP A 373 10.77 -27.42 0.54
C ASP A 373 9.80 -26.79 1.55
N ALA A 374 9.71 -25.49 1.50
CA ALA A 374 8.63 -24.71 2.11
C ALA A 374 7.68 -24.27 1.00
N ARG A 375 6.42 -24.70 1.07
CA ARG A 375 5.43 -24.52 0.02
C ARG A 375 4.23 -23.69 0.47
N ALA A 376 3.63 -22.98 -0.47
CA ALA A 376 2.39 -22.25 -0.25
C ALA A 376 1.26 -23.19 0.15
N ALA A 377 0.53 -22.83 1.20
CA ALA A 377 -0.55 -23.65 1.76
C ALA A 377 -1.91 -23.45 1.08
N ALA A 378 -2.02 -22.43 0.21
CA ALA A 378 -3.22 -22.15 -0.56
C ALA A 378 -2.88 -21.37 -1.83
N SER A 379 -3.79 -21.38 -2.79
CA SER A 379 -3.74 -20.50 -3.96
C SER A 379 -4.28 -19.12 -3.61
N ALA A 380 -3.76 -18.08 -4.28
CA ALA A 380 -4.27 -16.73 -4.19
C ALA A 380 -4.26 -16.07 -5.56
N SER A 381 -5.32 -15.29 -5.83
CA SER A 381 -5.46 -14.44 -7.01
C SER A 381 -5.83 -13.02 -6.58
N VAL A 382 -5.39 -12.05 -7.34
CA VAL A 382 -5.70 -10.63 -7.14
C VAL A 382 -6.41 -10.07 -8.37
N LEU A 383 -7.21 -9.03 -8.16
CA LEU A 383 -7.72 -8.24 -9.28
C LEU A 383 -6.56 -7.48 -9.92
N THR A 384 -6.59 -7.36 -11.22
CA THR A 384 -5.51 -6.73 -11.98
C THR A 384 -6.05 -5.87 -13.12
N TRP A 385 -5.22 -4.95 -13.55
CA TRP A 385 -5.41 -4.10 -14.72
C TRP A 385 -4.26 -4.36 -15.72
N PRO A 386 -4.47 -4.19 -17.02
CA PRO A 386 -3.40 -4.35 -18.03
C PRO A 386 -2.14 -3.56 -17.69
N GLY A 387 -0.99 -4.22 -17.73
CA GLY A 387 0.32 -3.62 -17.42
C GLY A 387 0.68 -3.57 -15.93
N MET A 388 -0.19 -3.97 -15.02
CA MET A 388 0.13 -3.98 -13.57
C MET A 388 1.20 -5.02 -13.21
N THR A 389 1.87 -4.77 -12.10
CA THR A 389 2.82 -5.70 -11.50
C THR A 389 2.41 -5.99 -10.07
N ALA A 390 2.16 -7.25 -9.76
CA ALA A 390 1.97 -7.71 -8.39
C ALA A 390 3.34 -7.99 -7.74
N GLN A 391 3.65 -7.30 -6.66
CA GLN A 391 4.85 -7.53 -5.87
C GLN A 391 4.60 -8.66 -4.88
N ARG A 392 5.58 -9.57 -4.73
CA ARG A 392 5.52 -10.71 -3.83
C ARG A 392 6.72 -10.70 -2.91
N VAL A 393 6.48 -10.75 -1.62
CA VAL A 393 7.54 -10.81 -0.60
C VAL A 393 7.30 -12.02 0.28
N PHE A 394 8.32 -12.85 0.42
CA PHE A 394 8.29 -13.91 1.43
C PHE A 394 8.86 -13.36 2.73
N VAL A 395 8.08 -13.44 3.79
CA VAL A 395 8.45 -13.07 5.16
C VAL A 395 8.61 -14.37 5.95
N ALA A 396 9.85 -14.71 6.30
CA ALA A 396 10.15 -15.87 7.13
C ALA A 396 9.69 -15.61 8.59
N GLU A 397 9.19 -16.65 9.25
CA GLU A 397 8.86 -16.62 10.68
C GLU A 397 9.96 -17.34 11.48
N GLY A 398 10.43 -16.73 12.58
CA GLY A 398 11.72 -17.01 13.20
C GLY A 398 11.90 -18.28 14.04
N ASP A 399 10.87 -19.14 14.21
CA ASP A 399 10.87 -20.21 15.25
C ASP A 399 10.96 -21.64 14.69
N LEU A 400 11.60 -21.83 13.55
CA LEU A 400 11.82 -23.17 13.05
C LEU A 400 12.89 -23.90 13.86
N THR A 401 12.52 -25.05 14.43
CA THR A 401 13.47 -25.97 15.07
C THR A 401 14.04 -26.95 14.06
N ASP A 402 15.22 -27.50 14.35
CA ASP A 402 15.90 -28.55 13.59
C ASP A 402 15.08 -29.85 13.44
N THR A 403 14.01 -30.00 14.21
CA THR A 403 13.08 -31.13 14.21
C THR A 403 11.66 -30.75 13.78
N ALA A 404 11.49 -29.60 13.12
CA ALA A 404 10.17 -29.17 12.67
C ALA A 404 9.52 -30.23 11.76
N ARG A 405 8.23 -30.48 11.98
CA ARG A 405 7.47 -31.49 11.25
C ARG A 405 6.88 -30.91 9.96
N ARG A 406 6.57 -31.78 9.01
CA ARG A 406 5.73 -31.46 7.85
C ARG A 406 4.48 -30.68 8.30
N GLY A 407 4.16 -29.60 7.60
CA GLY A 407 3.05 -28.70 7.93
C GLY A 407 3.41 -27.58 8.91
N ALA A 408 4.60 -27.60 9.55
CA ALA A 408 5.06 -26.48 10.36
C ALA A 408 5.11 -25.20 9.52
N ARG A 409 4.71 -24.09 10.12
CA ARG A 409 4.72 -22.77 9.46
C ARG A 409 6.16 -22.26 9.33
N VAL A 410 6.53 -21.84 8.14
CA VAL A 410 7.87 -21.34 7.81
C VAL A 410 7.86 -19.84 7.62
N GLY A 411 6.70 -19.30 7.22
CA GLY A 411 6.54 -17.90 6.93
C GLY A 411 5.25 -17.60 6.18
N THR A 412 5.23 -16.47 5.54
CA THR A 412 4.08 -15.97 4.78
C THR A 412 4.54 -15.31 3.49
N VAL A 413 3.90 -15.64 2.37
CA VAL A 413 3.99 -14.83 1.13
C VAL A 413 2.98 -13.69 1.25
N VAL A 414 3.48 -12.47 1.23
CA VAL A 414 2.66 -11.26 1.13
C VAL A 414 2.70 -10.78 -0.32
N VAL A 415 1.52 -10.59 -0.89
CA VAL A 415 1.34 -10.05 -2.24
C VAL A 415 0.69 -8.67 -2.14
N GLN A 416 1.27 -7.70 -2.83
CA GLN A 416 0.76 -6.33 -2.91
C GLN A 416 0.53 -5.95 -4.38
N VAL A 417 -0.69 -5.45 -4.68
CA VAL A 417 -1.05 -4.90 -6.00
C VAL A 417 -2.06 -3.78 -5.81
N GLY A 418 -1.69 -2.55 -6.16
CA GLY A 418 -2.50 -1.38 -5.80
C GLY A 418 -2.81 -1.37 -4.29
N ALA A 419 -4.06 -1.18 -3.92
CA ALA A 419 -4.54 -1.23 -2.54
C ALA A 419 -4.76 -2.68 -2.02
N GLN A 420 -4.70 -3.69 -2.89
CA GLN A 420 -4.94 -5.07 -2.49
C GLN A 420 -3.71 -5.67 -1.80
N ARG A 421 -3.94 -6.32 -0.67
CA ARG A 421 -2.93 -7.10 0.06
C ARG A 421 -3.46 -8.49 0.37
N VAL A 422 -2.73 -9.51 -0.05
CA VAL A 422 -3.07 -10.91 0.20
C VAL A 422 -1.89 -11.59 0.90
N ALA A 423 -2.18 -12.42 1.90
CA ALA A 423 -1.19 -13.16 2.67
C ALA A 423 -1.46 -14.66 2.56
N VAL A 424 -0.46 -15.43 2.13
CA VAL A 424 -0.56 -16.88 1.97
C VAL A 424 0.45 -17.56 2.90
N PRO A 425 0.01 -18.40 3.85
CA PRO A 425 0.90 -19.14 4.72
C PRO A 425 1.82 -20.10 3.92
N VAL A 426 3.06 -20.20 4.35
CA VAL A 426 4.06 -21.13 3.80
C VAL A 426 4.40 -22.19 4.83
N ARG A 427 4.37 -23.46 4.42
CA ARG A 427 4.54 -24.59 5.32
C ARG A 427 5.60 -25.56 4.81
N LEU A 428 6.29 -26.23 5.73
CA LEU A 428 7.20 -27.31 5.40
C LEU A 428 6.47 -28.46 4.68
N TRP A 429 7.06 -28.95 3.59
CA TRP A 429 6.54 -30.07 2.82
C TRP A 429 7.02 -31.44 3.33
N ALA A 430 8.14 -31.46 4.05
CA ALA A 430 8.71 -32.66 4.68
C ALA A 430 9.16 -32.34 6.12
N ASN A 431 9.41 -33.40 6.92
CA ASN A 431 9.99 -33.23 8.24
C ASN A 431 11.45 -32.78 8.12
N LEU A 432 11.86 -31.80 8.92
CA LEU A 432 13.26 -31.59 9.23
C LEU A 432 13.71 -32.70 10.20
N SER A 433 14.89 -33.22 10.04
CA SER A 433 15.46 -34.22 10.94
C SER A 433 16.86 -33.80 11.34
N ARG A 434 17.19 -34.04 12.61
CA ARG A 434 18.56 -33.80 13.09
C ARG A 434 19.57 -34.55 12.24
N PRO A 435 20.77 -34.02 12.04
CA PRO A 435 21.87 -34.74 11.44
C PRO A 435 22.12 -36.02 12.22
N SER A 436 22.42 -37.13 11.53
CA SER A 436 22.83 -38.37 12.20
C SER A 436 24.10 -38.10 13.01
N LEU A 437 24.37 -38.92 14.03
CA LEU A 437 25.61 -38.83 14.82
C LEU A 437 26.85 -38.84 13.94
N PHE A 438 26.82 -39.64 12.86
CA PHE A 438 27.90 -39.69 11.87
C PHE A 438 28.09 -38.34 11.16
N GLN A 439 27.03 -37.70 10.72
CA GLN A 439 27.08 -36.36 10.07
C GLN A 439 27.48 -35.22 11.04
N ARG A 440 27.33 -35.44 12.35
CA ARG A 440 27.77 -34.48 13.39
C ARG A 440 29.26 -34.64 13.72
N LEU A 441 29.84 -35.81 13.48
CA LEU A 441 31.21 -36.11 13.80
C LEU A 441 32.15 -35.92 12.60
N PHE A 442 31.67 -36.14 11.41
CA PHE A 442 32.41 -36.03 10.14
C PHE A 442 31.70 -35.04 9.18
#